data_12e3ef6236dfe8b2dbe7333fbe8e9a27
#
_entry.id   12e3ef6236dfe8b2dbe7333fbe8e9a27
#
_cell.length_a   1.000
_cell.length_b   1.000
_cell.length_c   1.000
_cell.angle_alpha   90.00
_cell.angle_beta   90.00
_cell.angle_gamma   90.00
#
_symmetry.space_group_name_H-M   'P 1'
#
loop_
_entity.id
_entity.type
_entity.pdbx_description
1 polymer ?
#
loop_
_entity_poly.entity_id
_entity_poly.type
_entity_poly.pdbx_seq_one_letter_code
_entity_poly.pdbx_strand_id
1 'polypeptide(L)'
;MNLVAAQRVSVTTADGLALVTRQMGPDVADLTVILLHGLLGDRHSWRYQTDHLTSRHPDIRVIAYDQRGHGRSGRGCALSCTLGQLARDLDAVIDTTTPTGHIVLVGHSMGAMTILQYLQHHHSRNTDRITGVGLIATACTDITGHGLGRLLATPLAGGACSLAAHIPACAEALRISAVRATQPLWRLVTKRTPTLAALINAPRLPIVAGFLDSISDFDGTAAYRALSRTPTLIMCGTVDRLTPPHHSAAIAAAVSAAEFVDVPGAGHMLMLDRPDVVNDRLDALLERARWELVPRPPTPAARAVPATAPLPLAA
;
A
#
# COMPACT_ATOMS: atom_id res chain seq x y z
N MET A 1 -9.81 0.80 -30.07
CA MET A 1 -8.88 0.25 -29.06
C MET A 1 -9.71 -0.65 -28.15
N ASN A 2 -9.54 -1.98 -28.26
CA ASN A 2 -10.27 -2.91 -27.38
C ASN A 2 -9.74 -2.72 -25.95
N LEU A 3 -10.55 -2.12 -25.08
CA LEU A 3 -10.34 -2.17 -23.64
C LEU A 3 -10.39 -3.66 -23.25
N VAL A 4 -9.28 -4.24 -22.87
CA VAL A 4 -9.25 -5.61 -22.34
C VAL A 4 -10.19 -5.63 -21.13
N ALA A 5 -11.23 -6.46 -21.21
CA ALA A 5 -12.24 -6.56 -20.16
C ALA A 5 -11.55 -6.93 -18.82
N ALA A 6 -11.89 -6.21 -17.76
CA ALA A 6 -11.35 -6.49 -16.44
C ALA A 6 -11.68 -7.93 -16.02
N GLN A 7 -10.65 -8.74 -15.79
CA GLN A 7 -10.81 -10.12 -15.34
C GLN A 7 -10.86 -10.17 -13.80
N ARG A 8 -11.71 -11.05 -13.28
CA ARG A 8 -11.72 -11.41 -11.87
C ARG A 8 -11.02 -12.74 -11.69
N VAL A 9 -9.97 -12.74 -10.88
CA VAL A 9 -9.24 -13.96 -10.53
C VAL A 9 -9.31 -14.12 -9.02
N SER A 10 -9.58 -15.34 -8.56
CA SER A 10 -9.51 -15.70 -7.16
C SER A 10 -8.12 -16.27 -6.87
N VAL A 11 -7.43 -15.69 -5.90
CA VAL A 11 -6.14 -16.18 -5.41
C VAL A 11 -6.39 -16.93 -4.10
N THR A 12 -5.91 -18.15 -4.00
CA THR A 12 -6.00 -18.94 -2.76
C THR A 12 -4.71 -18.77 -1.97
N THR A 13 -4.82 -18.28 -0.74
CA THR A 13 -3.69 -18.14 0.19
C THR A 13 -3.26 -19.47 0.78
N ALA A 14 -2.09 -19.53 1.41
CA ALA A 14 -1.56 -20.75 2.02
C ALA A 14 -2.47 -21.34 3.12
N ASP A 15 -3.26 -20.49 3.80
CA ASP A 15 -4.26 -20.91 4.78
C ASP A 15 -5.66 -21.17 4.17
N GLY A 16 -5.74 -21.28 2.83
CA GLY A 16 -6.96 -21.66 2.09
C GLY A 16 -7.98 -20.53 1.91
N LEU A 17 -7.64 -19.28 2.24
CA LEU A 17 -8.56 -18.16 2.09
C LEU A 17 -8.54 -17.65 0.66
N ALA A 18 -9.73 -17.37 0.08
CA ALA A 18 -9.86 -16.82 -1.26
C ALA A 18 -9.77 -15.29 -1.24
N LEU A 19 -8.83 -14.73 -2.01
CA LEU A 19 -8.70 -13.30 -2.25
C LEU A 19 -9.25 -12.97 -3.65
N VAL A 20 -10.05 -11.91 -3.74
CA VAL A 20 -10.64 -11.47 -5.00
C VAL A 20 -9.80 -10.36 -5.60
N THR A 21 -9.23 -10.62 -6.78
CA THR A 21 -8.48 -9.65 -7.57
C THR A 21 -9.30 -9.12 -8.74
N ARG A 22 -8.98 -7.91 -9.18
CA ARG A 22 -9.39 -7.32 -10.45
C ARG A 22 -8.12 -7.02 -11.24
N GLN A 23 -8.00 -7.64 -12.39
CA GLN A 23 -6.84 -7.51 -13.28
C GLN A 23 -7.28 -6.78 -14.54
N MET A 24 -6.49 -5.82 -14.97
CA MET A 24 -6.73 -4.97 -16.13
C MET A 24 -5.43 -4.80 -16.90
N GLY A 25 -5.52 -4.58 -18.21
CA GLY A 25 -4.38 -4.54 -19.12
C GLY A 25 -4.06 -5.91 -19.70
N PRO A 26 -2.89 -6.10 -20.36
CA PRO A 26 -2.52 -7.34 -21.05
C PRO A 26 -2.33 -8.49 -20.06
N ASP A 27 -2.56 -9.72 -20.53
CA ASP A 27 -2.37 -10.93 -19.70
C ASP A 27 -0.90 -11.18 -19.36
N VAL A 28 0.00 -10.77 -20.24
CA VAL A 28 1.45 -10.77 -20.03
C VAL A 28 1.94 -9.35 -20.21
N ALA A 29 2.65 -8.84 -19.21
CA ALA A 29 3.25 -7.50 -19.20
C ALA A 29 4.64 -7.56 -18.56
N ASP A 30 5.56 -6.77 -19.07
CA ASP A 30 6.89 -6.62 -18.47
C ASP A 30 6.84 -5.88 -17.13
N LEU A 31 5.80 -5.05 -16.94
CA LEU A 31 5.58 -4.28 -15.72
C LEU A 31 4.14 -4.43 -15.24
N THR A 32 3.98 -4.81 -13.98
CA THR A 32 2.68 -4.92 -13.29
C THR A 32 2.62 -3.96 -12.11
N VAL A 33 1.53 -3.20 -12.01
CA VAL A 33 1.21 -2.38 -10.82
C VAL A 33 0.22 -3.12 -9.93
N ILE A 34 0.56 -3.33 -8.66
CA ILE A 34 -0.32 -3.95 -7.67
C ILE A 34 -0.74 -2.91 -6.64
N LEU A 35 -2.05 -2.72 -6.47
CA LEU A 35 -2.67 -1.69 -5.66
C LEU A 35 -3.29 -2.29 -4.39
N LEU A 36 -2.82 -1.85 -3.21
CA LEU A 36 -3.24 -2.30 -1.88
C LEU A 36 -4.04 -1.20 -1.17
N HIS A 37 -5.30 -1.46 -0.84
CA HIS A 37 -6.15 -0.50 -0.14
C HIS A 37 -5.87 -0.44 1.38
N GLY A 38 -6.36 0.59 2.06
CA GLY A 38 -6.28 0.74 3.51
C GLY A 38 -7.34 -0.03 4.28
N LEU A 39 -7.24 -0.03 5.61
CA LEU A 39 -8.27 -0.58 6.51
C LEU A 39 -9.63 0.05 6.18
N LEU A 40 -10.69 -0.76 6.25
CA LEU A 40 -12.07 -0.41 5.88
C LEU A 40 -12.29 -0.06 4.39
N GLY A 41 -11.24 -0.12 3.56
CA GLY A 41 -11.32 0.05 2.12
C GLY A 41 -11.64 -1.25 1.37
N ASP A 42 -11.65 -1.16 0.06
CA ASP A 42 -11.67 -2.27 -0.88
C ASP A 42 -10.92 -1.87 -2.15
N ARG A 43 -10.82 -2.79 -3.12
CA ARG A 43 -10.15 -2.51 -4.40
C ARG A 43 -10.72 -1.31 -5.17
N HIS A 44 -11.98 -0.90 -4.93
CA HIS A 44 -12.58 0.26 -5.58
C HIS A 44 -12.06 1.61 -5.02
N SER A 45 -11.33 1.59 -3.92
CA SER A 45 -10.59 2.76 -3.44
C SER A 45 -9.63 3.30 -4.50
N TRP A 46 -9.16 2.43 -5.39
CA TRP A 46 -8.21 2.72 -6.46
C TRP A 46 -8.84 2.98 -7.83
N ARG A 47 -10.17 3.17 -7.93
CA ARG A 47 -10.89 3.26 -9.21
C ARG A 47 -10.32 4.32 -10.16
N TYR A 48 -9.96 5.49 -9.67
CA TYR A 48 -9.41 6.57 -10.50
C TYR A 48 -8.00 6.26 -10.98
N GLN A 49 -7.18 5.61 -10.13
CA GLN A 49 -5.83 5.19 -10.49
C GLN A 49 -5.87 4.03 -11.47
N THR A 50 -6.76 3.06 -11.27
CA THR A 50 -6.91 1.94 -12.21
C THR A 50 -7.35 2.42 -13.59
N ASP A 51 -8.33 3.32 -13.66
CA ASP A 51 -8.83 3.85 -14.92
C ASP A 51 -7.76 4.70 -15.63
N HIS A 52 -7.01 5.53 -14.88
CA HIS A 52 -5.91 6.32 -15.42
C HIS A 52 -4.77 5.44 -15.93
N LEU A 53 -4.25 4.55 -15.10
CA LEU A 53 -3.10 3.71 -15.44
C LEU A 53 -3.37 2.83 -16.67
N THR A 54 -4.55 2.21 -16.76
CA THR A 54 -4.90 1.36 -17.89
C THR A 54 -5.14 2.13 -19.18
N SER A 55 -5.58 3.38 -19.09
CA SER A 55 -5.77 4.22 -20.27
C SER A 55 -4.48 4.87 -20.74
N ARG A 56 -3.63 5.31 -19.82
CA ARG A 56 -2.38 6.03 -20.10
C ARG A 56 -1.23 5.10 -20.48
N HIS A 57 -1.20 3.90 -19.88
CA HIS A 57 -0.14 2.90 -20.05
C HIS A 57 -0.76 1.54 -20.47
N PRO A 58 -1.18 1.40 -21.74
CA PRO A 58 -1.87 0.18 -22.20
C PRO A 58 -0.97 -1.07 -22.25
N ASP A 59 0.33 -0.90 -22.08
CA ASP A 59 1.36 -1.94 -22.05
C ASP A 59 1.59 -2.54 -20.65
N ILE A 60 1.10 -1.88 -19.58
CA ILE A 60 1.21 -2.40 -18.22
C ILE A 60 -0.02 -3.20 -17.80
N ARG A 61 0.20 -4.09 -16.86
CA ARG A 61 -0.88 -4.77 -16.13
C ARG A 61 -1.16 -4.06 -14.82
N VAL A 62 -2.42 -3.87 -14.48
CA VAL A 62 -2.85 -3.27 -13.21
C VAL A 62 -3.69 -4.27 -12.45
N ILE A 63 -3.33 -4.51 -11.20
CA ILE A 63 -4.01 -5.43 -10.30
C ILE A 63 -4.44 -4.68 -9.04
N ALA A 64 -5.74 -4.68 -8.76
CA ALA A 64 -6.28 -4.23 -7.48
C ALA A 64 -7.02 -5.39 -6.84
N TYR A 65 -6.78 -5.65 -5.56
CA TYR A 65 -7.42 -6.77 -4.87
C TYR A 65 -8.02 -6.35 -3.53
N ASP A 66 -9.02 -7.10 -3.11
CA ASP A 66 -9.58 -6.95 -1.76
C ASP A 66 -8.68 -7.74 -0.80
N GLN A 67 -8.05 -7.08 0.16
CA GLN A 67 -7.24 -7.74 1.17
C GLN A 67 -8.12 -8.64 2.06
N ARG A 68 -7.53 -9.61 2.75
CA ARG A 68 -8.25 -10.51 3.66
C ARG A 68 -9.15 -9.71 4.60
N GLY A 69 -10.34 -10.23 4.87
CA GLY A 69 -11.33 -9.57 5.72
C GLY A 69 -12.12 -8.44 5.06
N HIS A 70 -11.75 -7.99 3.86
CA HIS A 70 -12.33 -6.83 3.18
C HIS A 70 -13.03 -7.21 1.86
N GLY A 71 -13.93 -6.33 1.45
CA GLY A 71 -14.61 -6.42 0.15
C GLY A 71 -15.28 -7.78 -0.06
N ARG A 72 -14.89 -8.46 -1.12
CA ARG A 72 -15.40 -9.79 -1.51
C ARG A 72 -14.41 -10.93 -1.20
N SER A 73 -13.27 -10.62 -0.64
CA SER A 73 -12.30 -11.62 -0.19
C SER A 73 -12.80 -12.35 1.04
N GLY A 74 -12.25 -13.54 1.27
CA GLY A 74 -12.51 -14.32 2.46
C GLY A 74 -12.20 -13.54 3.74
N ARG A 75 -12.92 -13.83 4.81
CA ARG A 75 -12.83 -13.04 6.04
C ARG A 75 -11.77 -13.57 7.02
N GLY A 76 -11.52 -14.86 7.00
CA GLY A 76 -10.62 -15.49 7.97
C GLY A 76 -11.12 -15.36 9.43
N CYS A 77 -10.26 -15.65 10.39
CA CYS A 77 -10.48 -15.37 11.80
C CYS A 77 -9.74 -14.08 12.23
N ALA A 78 -10.12 -13.49 13.34
CA ALA A 78 -9.49 -12.28 13.88
C ALA A 78 -7.96 -12.46 14.09
N LEU A 79 -7.55 -13.63 14.57
CA LEU A 79 -6.12 -13.94 14.81
C LEU A 79 -5.27 -13.99 13.53
N SER A 80 -5.90 -14.19 12.37
CA SER A 80 -5.21 -14.14 11.07
C SER A 80 -5.21 -12.74 10.44
N CYS A 81 -5.82 -11.74 11.10
CA CYS A 81 -5.90 -10.38 10.60
C CYS A 81 -4.73 -9.54 11.11
N THR A 82 -3.53 -9.82 10.60
CA THR A 82 -2.28 -9.15 10.95
C THR A 82 -1.56 -8.64 9.71
N LEU A 83 -0.71 -7.62 9.86
CA LEU A 83 0.14 -7.12 8.76
C LEU A 83 1.08 -8.20 8.23
N GLY A 84 1.61 -9.07 9.11
CA GLY A 84 2.42 -10.21 8.71
C GLY A 84 1.66 -11.20 7.83
N GLN A 85 0.37 -11.44 8.10
CA GLN A 85 -0.46 -12.28 7.24
C GLN A 85 -0.80 -11.59 5.93
N LEU A 86 -1.09 -10.28 5.94
CA LEU A 86 -1.29 -9.51 4.71
C LEU A 86 -0.06 -9.53 3.80
N ALA A 87 1.15 -9.52 4.37
CA ALA A 87 2.38 -9.65 3.60
C ALA A 87 2.51 -11.03 2.93
N ARG A 88 2.13 -12.12 3.61
CA ARG A 88 2.05 -13.47 3.00
C ARG A 88 0.95 -13.55 1.94
N ASP A 89 -0.17 -12.89 2.16
CA ASP A 89 -1.25 -12.80 1.17
C ASP A 89 -0.80 -12.06 -0.10
N LEU A 90 -0.02 -10.99 0.07
CA LEU A 90 0.58 -10.25 -1.05
C LEU A 90 1.52 -11.14 -1.87
N ASP A 91 2.33 -11.97 -1.21
CA ASP A 91 3.20 -12.93 -1.90
C ASP A 91 2.38 -13.92 -2.74
N ALA A 92 1.30 -14.46 -2.18
CA ALA A 92 0.38 -15.34 -2.92
C ALA A 92 -0.29 -14.63 -4.12
N VAL A 93 -0.65 -13.35 -3.96
CA VAL A 93 -1.18 -12.53 -5.06
C VAL A 93 -0.12 -12.37 -6.15
N ILE A 94 1.10 -12.02 -5.79
CA ILE A 94 2.21 -11.86 -6.74
C ILE A 94 2.47 -13.17 -7.49
N ASP A 95 2.63 -14.28 -6.77
CA ASP A 95 2.93 -15.60 -7.35
C ASP A 95 1.85 -16.06 -8.33
N THR A 96 0.59 -15.82 -8.00
CA THR A 96 -0.53 -16.27 -8.83
C THR A 96 -0.78 -15.35 -10.03
N THR A 97 -0.65 -14.03 -9.85
CA THR A 97 -1.10 -13.07 -10.85
C THR A 97 0.04 -12.49 -11.68
N THR A 98 1.26 -12.51 -11.16
CA THR A 98 2.44 -11.89 -11.77
C THR A 98 3.64 -12.84 -11.65
N PRO A 99 3.60 -14.03 -12.29
CA PRO A 99 4.67 -15.02 -12.15
C PRO A 99 6.00 -14.57 -12.77
N THR A 100 5.97 -13.62 -13.69
CA THR A 100 7.13 -13.05 -14.37
C THR A 100 7.02 -11.54 -14.48
N GLY A 101 8.09 -10.88 -14.96
CA GLY A 101 8.14 -9.43 -15.15
C GLY A 101 8.39 -8.66 -13.85
N HIS A 102 8.39 -7.35 -13.96
CA HIS A 102 8.69 -6.41 -12.87
C HIS A 102 7.42 -5.91 -12.19
N ILE A 103 7.56 -5.43 -10.96
CA ILE A 103 6.43 -5.10 -10.10
C ILE A 103 6.61 -3.70 -9.50
N VAL A 104 5.57 -2.90 -9.59
CA VAL A 104 5.41 -1.68 -8.78
C VAL A 104 4.32 -1.91 -7.75
N LEU A 105 4.65 -1.79 -6.48
CA LEU A 105 3.70 -1.91 -5.37
C LEU A 105 3.23 -0.52 -4.94
N VAL A 106 1.92 -0.31 -4.89
CA VAL A 106 1.35 0.95 -4.40
C VAL A 106 0.34 0.67 -3.30
N GLY A 107 0.60 1.19 -2.12
CA GLY A 107 -0.25 0.97 -0.95
C GLY A 107 -0.78 2.27 -0.35
N HIS A 108 -2.02 2.22 0.14
CA HIS A 108 -2.64 3.27 0.92
C HIS A 108 -2.78 2.83 2.37
N SER A 109 -2.32 3.65 3.33
CA SER A 109 -2.51 3.42 4.77
C SER A 109 -2.04 2.01 5.18
N MET A 110 -2.91 1.15 5.72
CA MET A 110 -2.62 -0.26 6.03
C MET A 110 -2.03 -1.02 4.83
N GLY A 111 -2.45 -0.74 3.59
CA GLY A 111 -1.86 -1.36 2.39
C GLY A 111 -0.40 -0.98 2.18
N ALA A 112 0.00 0.25 2.52
CA ALA A 112 1.40 0.66 2.51
C ALA A 112 2.19 0.00 3.66
N MET A 113 1.60 -0.15 4.85
CA MET A 113 2.20 -0.91 5.95
C MET A 113 2.39 -2.39 5.56
N THR A 114 1.45 -2.97 4.81
CA THR A 114 1.58 -4.32 4.25
C THR A 114 2.79 -4.42 3.32
N ILE A 115 3.03 -3.41 2.47
CA ILE A 115 4.22 -3.35 1.61
C ILE A 115 5.50 -3.26 2.44
N LEU A 116 5.54 -2.39 3.45
CA LEU A 116 6.69 -2.28 4.36
C LEU A 116 6.95 -3.61 5.08
N GLN A 117 5.90 -4.25 5.61
CA GLN A 117 5.98 -5.57 6.24
C GLN A 117 6.50 -6.64 5.27
N TYR A 118 6.08 -6.60 4.02
CA TYR A 118 6.54 -7.50 2.97
C TYR A 118 8.02 -7.31 2.69
N LEU A 119 8.47 -6.09 2.47
CA LEU A 119 9.86 -5.76 2.15
C LEU A 119 10.85 -6.10 3.27
N GLN A 120 10.42 -6.06 4.53
CA GLN A 120 11.31 -6.36 5.66
C GLN A 120 11.43 -7.85 5.99
N HIS A 121 10.42 -8.67 5.68
CA HIS A 121 10.38 -10.06 6.11
C HIS A 121 10.44 -11.09 4.97
N HIS A 122 10.10 -10.66 3.74
CA HIS A 122 10.11 -11.57 2.61
C HIS A 122 11.36 -11.37 1.76
N HIS A 123 12.39 -12.19 2.01
CA HIS A 123 13.49 -12.40 1.06
C HIS A 123 13.05 -13.41 -0.02
N SER A 124 11.89 -13.15 -0.65
CA SER A 124 11.38 -14.01 -1.69
C SER A 124 12.03 -13.66 -3.04
N ARG A 125 11.97 -14.63 -3.98
CA ARG A 125 12.32 -14.41 -5.40
C ARG A 125 11.60 -13.20 -6.02
N ASN A 126 10.51 -12.75 -5.42
CA ASN A 126 9.71 -11.64 -5.91
C ASN A 126 10.28 -10.28 -5.49
N THR A 127 11.08 -10.21 -4.41
CA THR A 127 11.64 -8.95 -3.90
C THR A 127 12.55 -8.28 -4.93
N ASP A 128 13.37 -9.06 -5.65
CA ASP A 128 14.27 -8.55 -6.69
C ASP A 128 13.53 -8.03 -7.93
N ARG A 129 12.25 -8.38 -8.06
CA ARG A 129 11.37 -7.94 -9.15
C ARG A 129 10.64 -6.64 -8.85
N ILE A 130 10.71 -6.15 -7.60
CA ILE A 130 10.06 -4.89 -7.19
C ILE A 130 10.94 -3.73 -7.63
N THR A 131 10.49 -3.01 -8.65
CA THR A 131 11.21 -1.90 -9.27
C THR A 131 10.64 -0.53 -8.94
N GLY A 132 9.55 -0.49 -8.15
CA GLY A 132 8.96 0.76 -7.68
C GLY A 132 8.03 0.54 -6.49
N VAL A 133 7.98 1.52 -5.58
CA VAL A 133 7.12 1.50 -4.39
C VAL A 133 6.43 2.84 -4.21
N GLY A 134 5.10 2.82 -4.06
CA GLY A 134 4.28 3.98 -3.69
C GLY A 134 3.67 3.81 -2.31
N LEU A 135 3.99 4.70 -1.38
CA LEU A 135 3.47 4.74 -0.01
C LEU A 135 2.59 5.97 0.17
N ILE A 136 1.28 5.77 0.30
CA ILE A 136 0.30 6.86 0.31
C ILE A 136 -0.41 6.91 1.66
N ALA A 137 -0.35 8.06 2.34
CA ALA A 137 -1.02 8.34 3.62
C ALA A 137 -0.78 7.23 4.65
N THR A 138 0.47 6.99 5.02
CA THR A 138 0.87 5.89 5.90
C THR A 138 1.85 6.33 6.99
N ALA A 139 2.11 5.42 7.91
CA ALA A 139 3.11 5.54 8.94
C ALA A 139 4.00 4.29 8.96
N CYS A 140 5.20 4.42 9.48
CA CYS A 140 6.14 3.32 9.65
C CYS A 140 6.23 2.84 11.11
N THR A 141 6.02 3.77 12.05
CA THR A 141 6.06 3.54 13.51
C THR A 141 5.11 4.49 14.22
N ASP A 142 4.88 4.23 15.51
CA ASP A 142 4.21 5.15 16.46
C ASP A 142 2.83 5.68 16.01
N ILE A 143 2.03 4.82 15.40
CA ILE A 143 0.70 5.17 14.90
C ILE A 143 -0.25 5.55 16.04
N THR A 144 -0.06 4.93 17.21
CA THR A 144 -0.89 5.12 18.40
C THR A 144 -0.53 6.35 19.22
N GLY A 145 0.68 6.90 19.03
CA GLY A 145 1.16 8.10 19.74
C GLY A 145 0.47 9.38 19.30
N HIS A 146 -0.08 9.44 18.08
CA HIS A 146 -0.55 10.67 17.46
C HIS A 146 -1.89 10.52 16.71
N GLY A 147 -2.61 11.62 16.55
CA GLY A 147 -3.83 11.71 15.75
C GLY A 147 -4.99 10.83 16.26
N LEU A 148 -5.84 10.38 15.34
CA LEU A 148 -6.95 9.46 15.63
C LEU A 148 -6.47 8.05 15.99
N GLY A 149 -5.23 7.66 15.65
CA GLY A 149 -4.62 6.41 16.10
C GLY A 149 -4.61 6.28 17.61
N ARG A 150 -4.37 7.39 18.34
CA ARG A 150 -4.47 7.44 19.79
C ARG A 150 -5.86 7.12 20.33
N LEU A 151 -6.92 7.49 19.61
CA LEU A 151 -8.31 7.18 19.99
C LEU A 151 -8.61 5.69 19.80
N LEU A 152 -8.04 5.06 18.77
CA LEU A 152 -8.19 3.64 18.47
C LEU A 152 -7.42 2.74 19.46
N ALA A 153 -6.36 3.26 20.08
CA ALA A 153 -5.57 2.59 21.12
C ALA A 153 -6.20 2.67 22.52
N THR A 154 -7.38 3.31 22.67
CA THR A 154 -8.03 3.39 23.99
C THR A 154 -8.60 2.04 24.40
N PRO A 155 -8.55 1.67 25.72
CA PRO A 155 -9.16 0.46 26.25
C PRO A 155 -10.66 0.34 25.94
N LEU A 156 -11.35 1.49 25.78
CA LEU A 156 -12.76 1.56 25.40
C LEU A 156 -12.99 1.07 23.95
N ALA A 157 -12.11 1.41 23.02
CA ALA A 157 -12.19 0.92 21.64
C ALA A 157 -11.88 -0.59 21.57
N GLY A 158 -10.84 -1.04 22.26
CA GLY A 158 -10.50 -2.47 22.40
C GLY A 158 -11.60 -3.28 23.11
N GLY A 159 -12.16 -2.76 24.19
CA GLY A 159 -13.27 -3.38 24.92
C GLY A 159 -14.55 -3.47 24.09
N ALA A 160 -14.91 -2.44 23.33
CA ALA A 160 -16.05 -2.45 22.42
C ALA A 160 -15.86 -3.48 21.27
N CYS A 161 -14.65 -3.59 20.72
CA CYS A 161 -14.32 -4.60 19.71
C CYS A 161 -14.36 -6.02 20.28
N SER A 162 -13.84 -6.23 21.50
CA SER A 162 -13.86 -7.52 22.19
C SER A 162 -15.30 -7.95 22.54
N LEU A 163 -16.14 -7.04 23.04
CA LEU A 163 -17.54 -7.32 23.34
C LEU A 163 -18.33 -7.67 22.08
N ALA A 164 -18.09 -6.96 20.98
CA ALA A 164 -18.73 -7.24 19.71
C ALA A 164 -18.35 -8.61 19.12
N ALA A 165 -17.17 -9.14 19.47
CA ALA A 165 -16.73 -10.47 19.06
C ALA A 165 -17.57 -11.59 19.71
N HIS A 166 -18.14 -11.36 20.90
CA HIS A 166 -18.90 -12.34 21.68
C HIS A 166 -20.41 -12.32 21.40
N ILE A 167 -20.95 -11.34 20.65
CA ILE A 167 -22.39 -11.19 20.36
C ILE A 167 -22.65 -11.01 18.86
N PRO A 168 -22.52 -12.08 18.02
CA PRO A 168 -22.49 -11.94 16.55
C PRO A 168 -23.76 -11.36 15.92
N ALA A 169 -24.95 -11.67 16.43
CA ALA A 169 -26.21 -11.26 15.81
C ALA A 169 -26.60 -9.80 16.13
N CYS A 170 -26.37 -9.34 17.35
CA CYS A 170 -26.56 -7.94 17.74
C CYS A 170 -25.45 -7.03 17.21
N ALA A 171 -24.23 -7.55 17.07
CA ALA A 171 -23.07 -6.81 16.58
C ALA A 171 -23.24 -6.36 15.13
N GLU A 172 -23.92 -7.11 14.28
CA GLU A 172 -24.13 -6.74 12.89
C GLU A 172 -25.17 -5.59 12.76
N ALA A 173 -26.25 -5.61 13.53
CA ALA A 173 -27.21 -4.52 13.59
C ALA A 173 -26.58 -3.26 14.24
N LEU A 174 -25.78 -3.44 15.30
CA LEU A 174 -25.01 -2.37 15.93
C LEU A 174 -23.97 -1.79 14.98
N ARG A 175 -23.30 -2.62 14.16
CA ARG A 175 -22.36 -2.22 13.13
C ARG A 175 -23.01 -1.29 12.11
N ILE A 176 -24.16 -1.65 11.57
CA ILE A 176 -24.89 -0.83 10.60
C ILE A 176 -25.31 0.50 11.25
N SER A 177 -25.76 0.45 12.51
CA SER A 177 -26.14 1.65 13.27
C SER A 177 -24.91 2.50 13.64
N ALA A 178 -23.80 1.90 14.05
CA ALA A 178 -22.56 2.58 14.38
C ALA A 178 -21.93 3.22 13.12
N VAL A 179 -21.97 2.56 11.99
CA VAL A 179 -21.48 3.14 10.72
C VAL A 179 -22.35 4.33 10.30
N ARG A 180 -23.67 4.26 10.50
CA ARG A 180 -24.57 5.42 10.29
C ARG A 180 -24.28 6.54 11.27
N ALA A 181 -24.07 6.23 12.56
CA ALA A 181 -23.75 7.21 13.60
C ALA A 181 -22.36 7.84 13.41
N THR A 182 -21.43 7.12 12.82
CA THR A 182 -20.07 7.61 12.52
C THR A 182 -19.96 8.33 11.18
N GLN A 183 -21.05 8.42 10.38
CA GLN A 183 -21.06 9.18 9.12
C GLN A 183 -20.52 10.62 9.25
N PRO A 184 -20.81 11.38 10.31
CA PRO A 184 -20.21 12.71 10.49
C PRO A 184 -18.69 12.64 10.68
N LEU A 185 -18.19 11.58 11.36
CA LEU A 185 -16.74 11.37 11.54
C LEU A 185 -16.05 11.02 10.20
N TRP A 186 -16.71 10.23 9.36
CA TRP A 186 -16.20 9.93 8.01
C TRP A 186 -16.06 11.18 7.15
N ARG A 187 -16.95 12.18 7.31
CA ARG A 187 -16.81 13.48 6.65
C ARG A 187 -15.59 14.28 7.10
N LEU A 188 -15.09 14.04 8.32
CA LEU A 188 -13.84 14.65 8.83
C LEU A 188 -12.58 13.98 8.26
N VAL A 189 -12.71 12.70 7.90
CA VAL A 189 -11.60 11.88 7.36
C VAL A 189 -11.62 11.85 5.83
N THR A 190 -12.83 11.90 5.24
CA THR A 190 -13.02 11.91 3.80
C THR A 190 -14.09 12.95 3.43
N LYS A 191 -13.93 13.65 2.33
CA LYS A 191 -14.95 14.59 1.80
C LYS A 191 -16.17 13.85 1.23
N ARG A 192 -16.22 12.51 1.30
CA ARG A 192 -17.26 11.67 0.70
C ARG A 192 -17.92 10.77 1.72
N THR A 193 -19.25 10.66 1.65
CA THR A 193 -20.01 9.67 2.43
C THR A 193 -19.83 8.29 1.80
N PRO A 194 -19.56 7.23 2.61
CA PRO A 194 -19.51 5.86 2.10
C PRO A 194 -20.87 5.48 1.49
N THR A 195 -20.84 4.78 0.37
CA THR A 195 -22.05 4.23 -0.26
C THR A 195 -22.59 3.07 0.58
N LEU A 196 -23.87 2.73 0.41
CA LEU A 196 -24.48 1.57 1.05
C LEU A 196 -23.70 0.27 0.73
N ALA A 197 -23.20 0.14 -0.50
CA ALA A 197 -22.37 -0.99 -0.90
C ALA A 197 -21.04 -1.06 -0.12
N ALA A 198 -20.38 0.07 0.13
CA ALA A 198 -19.19 0.13 0.97
C ALA A 198 -19.49 -0.26 2.43
N LEU A 199 -20.67 0.10 2.94
CA LEU A 199 -21.10 -0.28 4.28
C LEU A 199 -21.39 -1.78 4.41
N ILE A 200 -22.01 -2.39 3.40
CA ILE A 200 -22.31 -3.83 3.36
C ILE A 200 -21.01 -4.64 3.28
N ASN A 201 -20.04 -4.15 2.52
CA ASN A 201 -18.75 -4.81 2.30
C ASN A 201 -17.70 -4.48 3.38
N ALA A 202 -18.00 -3.60 4.32
CA ALA A 202 -17.09 -3.27 5.41
C ALA A 202 -16.74 -4.51 6.25
N PRO A 203 -15.49 -4.63 6.72
CA PRO A 203 -15.08 -5.76 7.55
C PRO A 203 -15.86 -5.79 8.87
N ARG A 204 -15.99 -7.00 9.43
CA ARG A 204 -16.62 -7.19 10.75
C ARG A 204 -15.73 -6.62 11.85
N LEU A 205 -16.33 -6.18 12.97
CA LEU A 205 -15.59 -5.58 14.08
C LEU A 205 -14.42 -6.43 14.61
N PRO A 206 -14.54 -7.78 14.76
CA PRO A 206 -13.40 -8.60 15.18
C PRO A 206 -12.22 -8.57 14.19
N ILE A 207 -12.52 -8.47 12.89
CA ILE A 207 -11.49 -8.34 11.84
C ILE A 207 -10.78 -6.99 11.96
N VAL A 208 -11.55 -5.91 12.16
CA VAL A 208 -10.99 -4.57 12.38
C VAL A 208 -10.10 -4.55 13.62
N ALA A 209 -10.56 -5.15 14.73
CA ALA A 209 -9.80 -5.24 15.98
C ALA A 209 -8.45 -5.93 15.78
N GLY A 210 -8.42 -7.12 15.13
CA GLY A 210 -7.18 -7.83 14.87
C GLY A 210 -6.18 -7.01 14.05
N PHE A 211 -6.65 -6.26 13.04
CA PHE A 211 -5.76 -5.37 12.28
C PHE A 211 -5.28 -4.18 13.12
N LEU A 212 -6.16 -3.58 13.94
CA LEU A 212 -5.77 -2.45 14.80
C LEU A 212 -4.69 -2.84 15.81
N ASP A 213 -4.79 -4.04 16.42
CA ASP A 213 -3.77 -4.56 17.32
C ASP A 213 -2.43 -4.70 16.57
N SER A 214 -2.45 -5.33 15.38
CA SER A 214 -1.24 -5.49 14.56
C SER A 214 -0.66 -4.19 14.04
N ILE A 215 -1.50 -3.19 13.75
CA ILE A 215 -1.08 -1.84 13.32
C ILE A 215 -0.46 -1.08 14.50
N SER A 216 -1.00 -1.25 15.71
CA SER A 216 -0.50 -0.57 16.91
C SER A 216 0.93 -0.95 17.26
N ASP A 217 1.29 -2.20 17.05
CA ASP A 217 2.62 -2.75 17.35
C ASP A 217 3.57 -2.69 16.15
N PHE A 218 3.14 -2.06 15.04
CA PHE A 218 3.89 -2.09 13.79
C PHE A 218 5.15 -1.23 13.84
N ASP A 219 6.29 -1.85 13.49
CA ASP A 219 7.54 -1.21 13.14
C ASP A 219 8.00 -1.70 11.77
N GLY A 220 7.97 -0.81 10.79
CA GLY A 220 8.35 -1.06 9.40
C GLY A 220 9.74 -0.53 9.04
N THR A 221 10.53 -0.07 10.01
CA THR A 221 11.81 0.62 9.75
C THR A 221 12.85 -0.27 9.06
N ALA A 222 12.80 -1.59 9.25
CA ALA A 222 13.70 -2.51 8.57
C ALA A 222 13.50 -2.52 7.04
N ALA A 223 12.34 -2.07 6.53
CA ALA A 223 12.08 -1.93 5.10
C ALA A 223 12.88 -0.77 4.45
N TYR A 224 13.40 0.18 5.22
CA TYR A 224 14.12 1.36 4.68
C TYR A 224 15.32 0.96 3.81
N ARG A 225 15.99 -0.14 4.14
CA ARG A 225 17.10 -0.66 3.34
C ARG A 225 16.66 -1.06 1.92
N ALA A 226 15.49 -1.68 1.77
CA ALA A 226 14.93 -2.04 0.47
C ALA A 226 14.47 -0.78 -0.27
N LEU A 227 13.75 0.13 0.40
CA LEU A 227 13.28 1.38 -0.18
C LEU A 227 14.41 2.27 -0.68
N SER A 228 15.57 2.31 0.01
CA SER A 228 16.72 3.10 -0.43
C SER A 228 17.37 2.63 -1.73
N ARG A 229 16.98 1.45 -2.22
CA ARG A 229 17.47 0.86 -3.48
C ARG A 229 16.40 0.79 -4.56
N THR A 230 15.18 1.19 -4.24
CA THR A 230 14.01 1.08 -5.12
C THR A 230 13.41 2.46 -5.32
N PRO A 231 13.11 2.90 -6.56
CA PRO A 231 12.34 4.10 -6.81
C PRO A 231 11.11 4.16 -5.92
N THR A 232 11.08 5.14 -5.02
CA THR A 232 10.05 5.25 -3.99
C THR A 232 9.31 6.58 -4.11
N LEU A 233 7.99 6.54 -4.01
CA LEU A 233 7.10 7.69 -3.91
C LEU A 233 6.41 7.65 -2.54
N ILE A 234 6.48 8.74 -1.80
CA ILE A 234 5.81 8.92 -0.52
C ILE A 234 4.86 10.12 -0.65
N MET A 235 3.57 9.91 -0.37
CA MET A 235 2.58 10.99 -0.46
C MET A 235 1.74 11.05 0.81
N CYS A 236 1.42 12.28 1.24
CA CYS A 236 0.44 12.50 2.30
C CYS A 236 -0.41 13.75 2.03
N GLY A 237 -1.58 13.81 2.65
CA GLY A 237 -2.41 15.00 2.66
C GLY A 237 -2.07 15.88 3.85
N THR A 238 -1.92 17.20 3.65
CA THR A 238 -1.51 18.12 4.74
C THR A 238 -2.53 18.25 5.87
N VAL A 239 -3.77 17.78 5.68
CA VAL A 239 -4.81 17.75 6.71
C VAL A 239 -5.22 16.33 7.10
N ASP A 240 -4.36 15.34 6.82
CA ASP A 240 -4.57 13.96 7.28
C ASP A 240 -4.51 13.90 8.82
N ARG A 241 -5.59 13.39 9.41
CA ARG A 241 -5.74 13.24 10.87
C ARG A 241 -5.59 11.80 11.37
N LEU A 242 -5.55 10.82 10.44
CA LEU A 242 -5.32 9.41 10.77
C LEU A 242 -3.85 9.08 10.82
N THR A 243 -3.15 9.42 9.74
CA THR A 243 -1.68 9.36 9.64
C THR A 243 -1.17 10.76 9.32
N PRO A 244 -1.01 11.63 10.34
CA PRO A 244 -0.58 13.00 10.14
C PRO A 244 0.72 13.10 9.33
N PRO A 245 0.94 14.21 8.58
CA PRO A 245 2.04 14.36 7.62
C PRO A 245 3.43 14.01 8.16
N HIS A 246 3.67 14.23 9.47
CA HIS A 246 4.96 13.93 10.09
C HIS A 246 5.37 12.45 9.99
N HIS A 247 4.40 11.51 9.92
CA HIS A 247 4.71 10.09 9.70
C HIS A 247 5.33 9.85 8.32
N SER A 248 4.71 10.38 7.27
CA SER A 248 5.23 10.28 5.90
C SER A 248 6.56 11.04 5.76
N ALA A 249 6.69 12.21 6.39
CA ALA A 249 7.93 12.97 6.43
C ALA A 249 9.06 12.20 7.13
N ALA A 250 8.77 11.46 8.21
CA ALA A 250 9.75 10.62 8.89
C ALA A 250 10.28 9.48 7.98
N ILE A 251 9.40 8.84 7.19
CA ILE A 251 9.81 7.84 6.20
C ILE A 251 10.71 8.49 5.13
N ALA A 252 10.30 9.67 4.62
CA ALA A 252 11.06 10.38 3.59
C ALA A 252 12.45 10.83 4.10
N ALA A 253 12.55 11.25 5.33
CA ALA A 253 13.83 11.61 5.95
C ALA A 253 14.78 10.41 6.07
N ALA A 254 14.24 9.20 6.29
CA ALA A 254 15.03 7.97 6.40
C ALA A 254 15.37 7.35 5.03
N VAL A 255 14.58 7.64 3.98
CA VAL A 255 14.73 7.10 2.62
C VAL A 255 15.06 8.25 1.67
N SER A 256 16.30 8.71 1.70
CA SER A 256 16.76 9.93 1.00
C SER A 256 16.55 9.95 -0.52
N ALA A 257 16.42 8.77 -1.15
CA ALA A 257 16.14 8.65 -2.58
C ALA A 257 14.64 8.69 -2.92
N ALA A 258 13.76 8.74 -1.92
CA ALA A 258 12.32 8.79 -2.14
C ALA A 258 11.87 10.19 -2.60
N GLU A 259 10.93 10.21 -3.54
CA GLU A 259 10.17 11.41 -3.83
C GLU A 259 9.11 11.60 -2.75
N PHE A 260 9.13 12.74 -2.07
CA PHE A 260 8.14 13.10 -1.04
C PHE A 260 7.21 14.20 -1.53
N VAL A 261 5.91 13.98 -1.42
CA VAL A 261 4.88 14.92 -1.90
C VAL A 261 3.82 15.16 -0.83
N ASP A 262 3.81 16.37 -0.30
CA ASP A 262 2.71 16.89 0.51
C ASP A 262 1.61 17.45 -0.41
N VAL A 263 0.37 16.98 -0.22
CA VAL A 263 -0.79 17.41 -1.02
C VAL A 263 -1.63 18.41 -0.22
N PRO A 264 -1.59 19.71 -0.57
CA PRO A 264 -2.27 20.74 0.19
C PRO A 264 -3.79 20.52 0.28
N GLY A 265 -4.35 20.60 1.49
CA GLY A 265 -5.77 20.48 1.77
C GLY A 265 -6.37 19.09 1.55
N ALA A 266 -5.56 18.08 1.18
CA ALA A 266 -6.01 16.69 1.10
C ALA A 266 -5.98 16.03 2.49
N GLY A 267 -6.93 15.10 2.70
CA GLY A 267 -6.99 14.26 3.90
C GLY A 267 -6.41 12.88 3.67
N HIS A 268 -6.86 11.92 4.50
CA HIS A 268 -6.36 10.54 4.48
C HIS A 268 -6.65 9.80 3.15
N MET A 269 -7.79 10.08 2.50
CA MET A 269 -8.20 9.39 1.27
C MET A 269 -7.75 10.17 0.02
N LEU A 270 -6.50 10.61 0.00
CA LEU A 270 -6.02 11.53 -1.03
C LEU A 270 -6.12 10.96 -2.46
N MET A 271 -6.05 9.64 -2.65
CA MET A 271 -6.27 8.99 -3.95
C MET A 271 -7.71 9.14 -4.48
N LEU A 272 -8.66 9.48 -3.60
CA LEU A 272 -10.04 9.80 -3.96
C LEU A 272 -10.31 11.30 -4.01
N ASP A 273 -9.65 12.08 -3.14
CA ASP A 273 -9.86 13.52 -3.01
C ASP A 273 -9.08 14.32 -4.06
N ARG A 274 -7.90 13.84 -4.42
CA ARG A 274 -6.98 14.46 -5.39
C ARG A 274 -6.41 13.41 -6.36
N PRO A 275 -7.30 12.71 -7.09
CA PRO A 275 -6.90 11.65 -8.00
C PRO A 275 -5.94 12.13 -9.10
N ASP A 276 -6.10 13.37 -9.57
CA ASP A 276 -5.22 14.06 -10.51
C ASP A 276 -3.77 14.06 -10.04
N VAL A 277 -3.52 14.57 -8.84
CA VAL A 277 -2.17 14.66 -8.26
C VAL A 277 -1.57 13.27 -8.04
N VAL A 278 -2.37 12.32 -7.53
CA VAL A 278 -1.89 10.96 -7.30
C VAL A 278 -1.53 10.27 -8.62
N ASN A 279 -2.35 10.45 -9.66
CA ASN A 279 -2.11 9.88 -10.98
C ASN A 279 -0.82 10.41 -11.61
N ASP A 280 -0.59 11.72 -11.57
CA ASP A 280 0.63 12.35 -12.10
C ASP A 280 1.89 11.82 -11.40
N ARG A 281 1.82 11.59 -10.08
CA ARG A 281 2.96 11.05 -9.33
C ARG A 281 3.17 9.56 -9.56
N LEU A 282 2.11 8.80 -9.79
CA LEU A 282 2.22 7.40 -10.21
C LEU A 282 2.86 7.27 -11.59
N ASP A 283 2.51 8.14 -12.55
CA ASP A 283 3.18 8.17 -13.86
C ASP A 283 4.68 8.40 -13.70
N ALA A 284 5.08 9.39 -12.89
CA ALA A 284 6.50 9.66 -12.62
C ALA A 284 7.20 8.49 -11.91
N LEU A 285 6.51 7.79 -11.00
CA LEU A 285 7.05 6.57 -10.37
C LEU A 285 7.27 5.47 -11.40
N LEU A 286 6.31 5.27 -12.32
CA LEU A 286 6.42 4.26 -13.38
C LEU A 286 7.57 4.57 -14.34
N GLU A 287 7.79 5.83 -14.69
CA GLU A 287 8.93 6.25 -15.52
C GLU A 287 10.25 5.91 -14.84
N ARG A 288 10.39 6.18 -13.54
CA ARG A 288 11.59 5.83 -12.76
C ARG A 288 11.76 4.30 -12.65
N ALA A 289 10.68 3.56 -12.39
CA ALA A 289 10.72 2.10 -12.35
C ALA A 289 11.17 1.49 -13.67
N ARG A 290 10.71 2.02 -14.82
CA ARG A 290 11.14 1.60 -16.16
C ARG A 290 12.59 1.94 -16.43
N TRP A 291 13.07 3.08 -15.96
CA TRP A 291 14.48 3.48 -16.13
C TRP A 291 15.45 2.49 -15.49
N GLU A 292 15.09 1.91 -14.36
CA GLU A 292 15.90 0.86 -13.70
C GLU A 292 15.97 -0.44 -14.52
N LEU A 293 15.04 -0.66 -15.45
CA LEU A 293 15.00 -1.84 -16.32
C LEU A 293 15.88 -1.71 -17.58
N VAL A 294 16.32 -0.51 -17.92
CA VAL A 294 17.18 -0.29 -19.08
C VAL A 294 18.59 -0.77 -18.74
N PRO A 295 19.18 -1.72 -19.50
CA PRO A 295 20.54 -2.15 -19.28
C PRO A 295 21.49 -0.95 -19.32
N ARG A 296 22.18 -0.67 -18.23
CA ARG A 296 23.17 0.41 -18.19
C ARG A 296 24.39 0.00 -19.03
N PRO A 297 24.90 0.87 -19.93
CA PRO A 297 26.16 0.62 -20.53
C PRO A 297 27.21 0.46 -19.43
N PRO A 298 28.21 -0.45 -19.61
CA PRO A 298 29.25 -0.64 -18.62
C PRO A 298 29.91 0.70 -18.31
N THR A 299 30.00 1.04 -17.04
CA THR A 299 30.72 2.24 -16.60
C THR A 299 32.11 2.20 -17.19
N PRO A 300 32.55 3.23 -17.92
CA PRO A 300 33.91 3.25 -18.44
C PRO A 300 34.86 3.01 -17.28
N ALA A 301 35.72 1.97 -17.41
CA ALA A 301 36.73 1.70 -16.40
C ALA A 301 37.48 3.01 -16.14
N ALA A 302 37.58 3.42 -14.88
CA ALA A 302 38.31 4.59 -14.48
C ALA A 302 39.69 4.49 -15.14
N ARG A 303 40.01 5.41 -16.06
CA ARG A 303 41.31 5.47 -16.67
C ARG A 303 42.35 5.53 -15.56
N ALA A 304 43.14 4.50 -15.44
CA ALA A 304 44.27 4.49 -14.50
C ALA A 304 45.10 5.74 -14.80
N VAL A 305 45.18 6.64 -13.85
CA VAL A 305 46.08 7.78 -13.90
C VAL A 305 47.48 7.17 -13.87
N PRO A 306 48.32 7.36 -14.92
CA PRO A 306 49.68 6.83 -14.87
C PRO A 306 50.41 7.44 -13.67
N ALA A 307 51.02 6.58 -12.87
CA ALA A 307 51.84 7.02 -11.74
C ALA A 307 52.91 8.00 -12.29
N THR A 308 52.90 9.23 -11.81
CA THR A 308 53.93 10.22 -12.08
C THR A 308 55.29 9.64 -11.62
N ALA A 309 56.22 9.53 -12.56
CA ALA A 309 57.59 9.12 -12.25
C ALA A 309 58.20 10.07 -11.19
N PRO A 310 59.00 9.54 -10.26
CA PRO A 310 59.69 10.40 -9.28
C PRO A 310 60.70 11.32 -10.00
N LEU A 311 60.67 12.60 -9.61
CA LEU A 311 61.66 13.58 -10.05
C LEU A 311 63.04 13.14 -9.60
N PRO A 312 64.11 13.29 -10.50
CA PRO A 312 65.47 13.00 -10.11
C PRO A 312 65.93 14.01 -9.04
N LEU A 313 66.54 13.51 -7.97
CA LEU A 313 67.25 14.30 -6.96
C LEU A 313 68.44 14.97 -7.67
N ALA A 314 68.46 16.30 -7.66
CA ALA A 314 69.63 17.10 -8.04
C ALA A 314 70.75 16.91 -7.02
N ALA A 315 71.94 16.62 -7.53
CA ALA A 315 73.19 16.55 -6.78
C ALA A 315 73.72 17.95 -6.45
#